data_ae73f9cb0fb30e61c8b60e8b2378bf90
#
_entry.id   ae73f9cb0fb30e61c8b60e8b2378bf90
#
_cell.length_a   1.000
_cell.length_b   1.000
_cell.length_c   1.000
_cell.angle_alpha   90.00
_cell.angle_beta   90.00
_cell.angle_gamma   90.00
#
_symmetry.space_group_name_H-M   'P 1'
#
loop_
_entity.id
_entity.type
_entity.pdbx_description
1 polymer ?
#
loop_
_entity_poly.entity_id
_entity_poly.type
_entity_poly.pdbx_seq_one_letter_code
_entity_poly.pdbx_strand_id
1 'polypeptide(L)'
;MHLTCEKRLLHKRKEKKMVRIIIGTTPIIHYAFHIVDPADFTAAFLTIKDAEGTEVLRKGLDDAVIGEDSIEWKLSQAETLGLTPGGKYSMMLNWVLEDGTRGASYADLLLCDDNHIREVIV
;
A
#
# COMPACT_ATOMS: atom_id res chain seq x y z
N MET A 1 19.31 9.36 -4.91
CA MET A 1 19.35 8.90 -5.05
C MET A 1 19.25 8.92 -5.76
N HIS A 2 18.87 8.54 -5.59
CA HIS A 2 18.81 8.11 -6.09
C HIS A 2 18.51 7.78 -6.71
N LEU A 3 18.16 7.60 -6.64
CA LEU A 3 18.03 6.91 -7.14
C LEU A 3 17.96 6.69 -7.88
N THR A 4 17.94 6.51 -8.03
CA THR A 4 17.98 5.95 -8.61
C THR A 4 17.87 5.65 -9.02
N CYS A 5 17.87 5.34 -9.08
CA CYS A 5 17.76 4.71 -9.32
C CYS A 5 17.38 4.58 -9.62
N GLU A 6 17.17 4.42 -9.46
CA GLU A 6 16.86 3.98 -9.59
C GLU A 6 16.72 4.29 -10.30
N LYS A 7 16.90 4.56 -10.64
CA LYS A 7 16.74 4.64 -11.18
C LYS A 7 16.94 4.46 -12.08
N ARG A 8 17.28 3.98 -12.31
CA ARG A 8 17.29 3.36 -12.90
C ARG A 8 16.90 2.71 -13.22
N LEU A 9 16.62 2.31 -12.95
CA LEU A 9 15.91 1.57 -13.05
C LEU A 9 15.07 1.83 -13.17
N LEU A 10 15.00 2.13 -13.01
CA LEU A 10 14.07 2.48 -12.95
C LEU A 10 13.43 2.83 -13.92
N HIS A 11 13.60 2.85 -14.75
CA HIS A 11 12.80 3.22 -15.62
C HIS A 11 12.10 2.24 -16.29
N LYS A 12 12.33 1.29 -16.36
CA LYS A 12 11.62 0.41 -16.83
C LYS A 12 10.62 0.15 -16.03
N ARG A 13 10.61 0.28 -15.13
CA ARG A 13 9.68 0.05 -14.41
C ARG A 13 8.91 1.09 -14.12
N LYS A 14 8.60 1.86 -14.81
CA LYS A 14 7.70 2.76 -14.67
C LYS A 14 6.39 2.29 -14.76
N GLU A 15 6.10 1.07 -15.00
CA GLU A 15 4.80 0.51 -15.03
C GLU A 15 4.24 0.45 -13.68
N LYS A 16 2.98 0.88 -13.48
CA LYS A 16 2.28 0.72 -12.25
C LYS A 16 1.99 -0.73 -12.02
N LYS A 17 2.18 -1.18 -10.80
CA LYS A 17 1.70 -2.46 -10.42
C LYS A 17 0.20 -2.41 -10.31
N MET A 18 -0.44 -3.54 -10.56
CA MET A 18 -1.86 -3.70 -10.38
C MET A 18 -2.08 -4.74 -9.30
N VAL A 19 -2.83 -4.37 -8.28
CA VAL A 19 -3.18 -5.24 -7.18
C VAL A 19 -4.68 -5.49 -7.23
N ARG A 20 -5.08 -6.75 -7.16
CA ARG A 20 -6.50 -7.10 -7.13
C ARG A 20 -6.82 -7.71 -5.78
N ILE A 21 -7.92 -7.27 -5.20
CA ILE A 21 -8.41 -7.85 -3.95
C ILE A 21 -9.88 -8.14 -4.10
N ILE A 22 -10.39 -9.03 -3.25
CA ILE A 22 -11.82 -9.32 -3.18
C ILE A 22 -12.32 -8.65 -1.91
N ILE A 23 -13.39 -7.85 -2.01
CA ILE A 23 -13.92 -7.17 -0.84
C ILE A 23 -14.37 -8.20 0.19
N GLY A 24 -14.30 -7.85 1.48
CA GLY A 24 -14.68 -8.75 2.55
C GLY A 24 -13.64 -9.79 2.90
N THR A 25 -12.43 -9.70 2.32
CA THR A 25 -11.31 -10.57 2.67
C THR A 25 -10.28 -9.77 3.47
N THR A 26 -9.22 -10.45 3.88
CA THR A 26 -8.17 -9.81 4.70
C THR A 26 -6.83 -9.89 3.99
N PRO A 27 -6.65 -9.14 2.90
CA PRO A 27 -5.42 -9.20 2.13
C PRO A 27 -4.25 -8.58 2.89
N ILE A 28 -3.05 -9.05 2.57
CA ILE A 28 -1.83 -8.47 3.10
C ILE A 28 -1.21 -7.64 2.00
N ILE A 29 -1.00 -6.37 2.28
CA ILE A 29 -0.33 -5.45 1.37
C ILE A 29 1.13 -5.41 1.76
N HIS A 30 2.00 -5.79 0.84
CA HIS A 30 3.42 -6.01 1.11
C HIS A 30 4.27 -5.11 0.23
N TYR A 31 5.22 -4.40 0.85
CA TYR A 31 6.21 -3.61 0.14
C TYR A 31 7.60 -4.09 0.51
N ALA A 32 8.43 -4.36 -0.48
CA ALA A 32 9.81 -4.77 -0.28
C ALA A 32 10.74 -3.62 -0.66
N PHE A 33 11.85 -3.51 0.04
CA PHE A 33 12.83 -2.44 -0.19
C PHE A 33 14.20 -3.03 -0.45
N HIS A 34 14.97 -2.36 -1.31
CA HIS A 34 16.34 -2.79 -1.60
C HIS A 34 17.37 -1.86 -1.01
N ILE A 35 17.03 -0.58 -0.88
CA ILE A 35 17.99 0.43 -0.43
C ILE A 35 17.65 0.95 0.95
N VAL A 36 16.36 1.06 1.24
CA VAL A 36 15.87 1.60 2.50
C VAL A 36 15.64 0.46 3.47
N ASP A 37 16.05 0.63 4.72
CA ASP A 37 15.80 -0.34 5.78
C ASP A 37 14.52 0.05 6.51
N PRO A 38 13.45 -0.76 6.46
CA PRO A 38 12.20 -0.40 7.13
C PRO A 38 12.34 -0.25 8.65
N ALA A 39 13.37 -0.84 9.25
CA ALA A 39 13.61 -0.67 10.67
C ALA A 39 13.93 0.78 11.04
N ASP A 40 14.34 1.58 10.06
CA ASP A 40 14.67 2.99 10.29
C ASP A 40 13.46 3.93 10.13
N PHE A 41 12.27 3.38 9.85
CA PHE A 41 11.08 4.21 9.70
C PHE A 41 10.65 4.78 11.05
N THR A 42 10.44 6.10 11.09
CA THR A 42 9.80 6.75 12.23
C THR A 42 8.34 7.00 11.98
N ALA A 43 7.93 7.00 10.71
CA ALA A 43 6.53 7.08 10.30
C ALA A 43 6.39 6.38 8.97
N ALA A 44 5.25 5.75 8.76
CA ALA A 44 4.93 5.15 7.47
C ALA A 44 3.41 5.09 7.36
N PHE A 45 2.91 5.40 6.17
CA PHE A 45 1.48 5.41 5.92
C PHE A 45 1.18 4.73 4.61
N LEU A 46 0.25 3.78 4.67
CA LEU A 46 -0.37 3.22 3.48
C LEU A 46 -1.67 3.99 3.27
N THR A 47 -1.82 4.62 2.12
CA THR A 47 -3.04 5.35 1.80
C THR A 47 -3.69 4.74 0.57
N ILE A 48 -5.02 4.71 0.57
CA ILE A 48 -5.81 4.29 -0.57
C ILE A 48 -6.78 5.42 -0.88
N LYS A 49 -6.78 5.86 -2.14
CA LYS A 49 -7.65 6.93 -2.62
C LYS A 49 -8.53 6.40 -3.72
N ASP A 50 -9.75 6.94 -3.81
CA ASP A 50 -10.66 6.57 -4.88
C ASP A 50 -10.30 7.29 -6.18
N ALA A 51 -11.12 7.09 -7.21
CA ALA A 51 -10.85 7.65 -8.53
C ALA A 51 -10.91 9.17 -8.54
N GLU A 52 -11.58 9.78 -7.56
CA GLU A 52 -11.65 11.22 -7.44
C GLU A 52 -10.56 11.80 -6.58
N GLY A 53 -9.67 10.96 -6.05
CA GLY A 53 -8.58 11.42 -5.21
C GLY A 53 -8.94 11.56 -3.74
N THR A 54 -10.12 11.08 -3.34
CA THR A 54 -10.51 11.12 -1.94
C THR A 54 -9.89 9.95 -1.19
N GLU A 55 -9.25 10.24 -0.06
CA GLU A 55 -8.64 9.19 0.74
C GLU A 55 -9.75 8.38 1.42
N VAL A 56 -9.76 7.08 1.17
CA VAL A 56 -10.77 6.19 1.73
C VAL A 56 -10.22 5.30 2.83
N LEU A 57 -8.89 5.16 2.91
CA LEU A 57 -8.26 4.34 3.94
C LEU A 57 -6.85 4.85 4.18
N ARG A 58 -6.44 4.87 5.44
CA ARG A 58 -5.06 5.17 5.82
C ARG A 58 -4.67 4.26 6.96
N LYS A 59 -3.52 3.58 6.83
CA LYS A 59 -2.96 2.75 7.88
C LYS A 59 -1.60 3.31 8.24
N GLY A 60 -1.30 3.38 9.51
CA GLY A 60 -0.05 3.92 10.00
C GLY A 60 0.96 2.84 10.37
N LEU A 61 2.12 3.28 10.85
CA LEU A 61 3.21 2.38 11.18
C LEU A 61 2.82 1.41 12.31
N ASP A 62 1.97 1.86 13.23
CA ASP A 62 1.57 1.03 14.37
C ASP A 62 0.81 -0.22 13.95
N ASP A 63 0.19 -0.20 12.78
CA ASP A 63 -0.58 -1.33 12.28
C ASP A 63 0.23 -2.21 11.34
N ALA A 64 1.49 -1.87 11.12
CA ALA A 64 2.33 -2.56 10.15
C ALA A 64 3.15 -3.65 10.81
N VAL A 65 3.52 -4.65 10.02
CA VAL A 65 4.51 -5.64 10.41
C VAL A 65 5.79 -5.34 9.65
N ILE A 66 6.86 -5.10 10.39
CA ILE A 66 8.16 -4.77 9.80
C ILE A 66 8.97 -6.05 9.68
N GLY A 67 9.39 -6.37 8.46
CA GLY A 67 10.29 -7.47 8.20
C GLY A 67 11.71 -6.97 8.02
N GLU A 68 12.59 -7.85 7.58
CA GLU A 68 14.00 -7.50 7.42
C GLU A 68 14.18 -6.43 6.35
N ASP A 69 13.47 -6.57 5.23
CA ASP A 69 13.55 -5.62 4.12
C ASP A 69 12.17 -5.28 3.59
N SER A 70 11.15 -5.40 4.43
CA SER A 70 9.78 -5.22 3.97
C SER A 70 8.90 -4.62 5.06
N ILE A 71 7.75 -4.11 4.64
CA ILE A 71 6.70 -3.67 5.54
C ILE A 71 5.37 -4.20 4.98
N GLU A 72 4.49 -4.62 5.87
CA GLU A 72 3.22 -5.22 5.48
C GLU A 72 2.09 -4.65 6.31
N TRP A 73 0.93 -4.52 5.70
CA TRP A 73 -0.32 -4.20 6.38
C TRP A 73 -1.35 -5.24 6.02
N LYS A 74 -2.06 -5.74 7.02
CA LYS A 74 -3.18 -6.64 6.81
C LYS A 74 -4.45 -5.82 6.89
N LEU A 75 -5.24 -5.83 5.82
CA LEU A 75 -6.52 -5.12 5.81
C LEU A 75 -7.58 -6.00 6.45
N SER A 76 -8.51 -5.39 7.19
CA SER A 76 -9.58 -6.12 7.83
C SER A 76 -10.73 -6.36 6.87
N GLN A 77 -11.63 -7.29 7.22
CA GLN A 77 -12.84 -7.51 6.46
C GLN A 77 -13.67 -6.24 6.36
N ALA A 78 -13.81 -5.53 7.47
CA ALA A 78 -14.59 -4.30 7.48
C ALA A 78 -13.98 -3.25 6.55
N GLU A 79 -12.64 -3.14 6.55
CA GLU A 79 -11.96 -2.18 5.70
C GLU A 79 -12.19 -2.47 4.22
N THR A 80 -12.06 -3.74 3.81
CA THR A 80 -12.26 -4.06 2.40
C THR A 80 -13.72 -4.05 2.00
N LEU A 81 -14.64 -4.35 2.92
CA LEU A 81 -16.07 -4.22 2.63
C LEU A 81 -16.47 -2.77 2.39
N GLY A 82 -15.71 -1.81 2.91
CA GLY A 82 -15.95 -0.40 2.65
C GLY A 82 -15.58 0.05 1.25
N LEU A 83 -14.90 -0.80 0.47
CA LEU A 83 -14.52 -0.46 -0.90
C LEU A 83 -15.62 -0.90 -1.86
N THR A 84 -15.74 -0.18 -2.97
CA THR A 84 -16.81 -0.44 -3.94
C THR A 84 -16.38 -1.53 -4.91
N PRO A 85 -17.19 -2.59 -5.10
CA PRO A 85 -16.89 -3.61 -6.11
C PRO A 85 -16.81 -2.98 -7.49
N GLY A 86 -15.79 -3.36 -8.25
CA GLY A 86 -15.53 -2.78 -9.56
C GLY A 86 -14.86 -1.43 -9.49
N GLY A 87 -14.63 -0.91 -8.29
CA GLY A 87 -13.98 0.39 -8.12
C GLY A 87 -12.50 0.33 -8.44
N LYS A 88 -11.99 1.47 -8.85
CA LYS A 88 -10.57 1.65 -9.12
C LYS A 88 -10.01 2.60 -8.09
N TYR A 89 -8.94 2.18 -7.45
CA TYR A 89 -8.32 2.95 -6.38
C TYR A 89 -6.83 3.09 -6.67
N SER A 90 -6.20 4.08 -6.06
CA SER A 90 -4.74 4.18 -6.07
C SER A 90 -4.23 3.94 -4.66
N MET A 91 -3.10 3.25 -4.56
CA MET A 91 -2.51 2.85 -3.30
C MET A 91 -1.07 3.31 -3.29
N MET A 92 -0.63 3.90 -2.19
CA MET A 92 0.69 4.49 -2.11
C MET A 92 1.23 4.38 -0.70
N LEU A 93 2.54 4.16 -0.60
CA LEU A 93 3.26 4.15 0.66
C LEU A 93 4.09 5.41 0.78
N ASN A 94 4.01 6.07 1.93
CA ASN A 94 4.88 7.18 2.28
C ASN A 94 5.59 6.87 3.59
N TRP A 95 6.83 7.30 3.73
CA TRP A 95 7.60 7.03 4.96
C TRP A 95 8.52 8.18 5.31
N VAL A 96 8.95 8.19 6.56
CA VAL A 96 9.96 9.11 7.07
C VAL A 96 11.00 8.28 7.82
N LEU A 97 12.27 8.51 7.54
CA LEU A 97 13.37 7.82 8.19
C LEU A 97 13.83 8.59 9.42
N GLU A 98 14.66 7.94 10.23
CA GLU A 98 15.17 8.54 11.46
C GLU A 98 15.92 9.84 11.22
N ASP A 99 16.59 9.96 10.08
CA ASP A 99 17.35 11.18 9.75
C ASP A 99 16.47 12.25 9.12
N GLY A 100 15.15 12.05 9.05
CA GLY A 100 14.23 12.99 8.48
C GLY A 100 13.99 12.84 6.99
N THR A 101 14.71 11.93 6.33
CA THR A 101 14.51 11.69 4.91
C THR A 101 13.10 11.16 4.66
N ARG A 102 12.43 11.71 3.66
CA ARG A 102 11.08 11.30 3.30
C ARG A 102 11.11 10.56 1.98
N GLY A 103 10.29 9.54 1.87
CA GLY A 103 10.19 8.77 0.64
C GLY A 103 8.76 8.35 0.37
N ALA A 104 8.53 7.88 -0.83
CA ALA A 104 7.22 7.39 -1.23
C ALA A 104 7.39 6.38 -2.34
N SER A 105 6.47 5.42 -2.38
CA SER A 105 6.38 4.50 -3.52
C SER A 105 5.65 5.21 -4.66
N TYR A 106 5.74 4.63 -5.86
CA TYR A 106 4.82 5.04 -6.92
C TYR A 106 3.42 4.56 -6.54
N ALA A 107 2.41 5.23 -7.05
CA ALA A 107 1.04 4.83 -6.80
C ALA A 107 0.74 3.57 -7.62
N ASP A 108 0.18 2.58 -6.95
CA ASP A 108 -0.24 1.34 -7.60
C ASP A 108 -1.74 1.38 -7.83
N LEU A 109 -2.19 0.69 -8.87
CA LEU A 109 -3.62 0.56 -9.14
C LEU A 109 -4.17 -0.58 -8.28
N LEU A 110 -5.23 -0.29 -7.54
CA LEU A 110 -5.92 -1.29 -6.72
C LEU A 110 -7.31 -1.50 -7.29
N LEU A 111 -7.60 -2.72 -7.69
CA LEU A 111 -8.90 -3.11 -8.22
C LEU A 111 -9.60 -3.99 -7.21
N CYS A 112 -10.89 -3.72 -7.00
CA CYS A 112 -11.68 -4.44 -6.01
C CYS A 112 -12.74 -5.27 -6.72
N ASP A 113 -12.70 -6.57 -6.49
CA ASP A 113 -13.68 -7.50 -7.05
C ASP A 113 -14.76 -7.78 -6.02
N ASP A 114 -15.95 -8.08 -6.51
CA ASP A 114 -17.10 -8.35 -5.67
C ASP A 114 -16.94 -9.70 -4.96
N ASN A 115 -17.66 -9.84 -3.86
CA ASN A 115 -17.71 -11.07 -3.09
C ASN A 115 -19.18 -11.49 -2.97
N HIS A 116 -19.43 -12.78 -3.04
CA HIS A 116 -20.80 -13.28 -2.83
C HIS A 116 -21.28 -12.99 -1.42
N ILE A 117 -20.38 -12.99 -0.46
CA ILE A 117 -20.71 -12.68 0.94
C ILE A 117 -20.15 -11.30 1.25
N ARG A 118 -21.05 -10.38 1.59
CA ARG A 118 -20.67 -9.00 1.85
C ARG A 118 -20.81 -8.60 3.30
N GLU A 119 -20.94 -9.56 4.18
CA GLU A 119 -21.00 -9.28 5.61
C GLU A 119 -19.77 -9.81 6.29
N VAL A 120 -19.46 -9.29 7.46
CA VAL A 120 -18.30 -9.75 8.21
C VAL A 120 -18.59 -11.16 8.71
N ILE A 121 -17.66 -12.07 8.43
CA ILE A 121 -17.76 -13.44 8.89
C ILE A 121 -16.94 -13.53 10.18
N VAL A 122 -17.56 -14.05 11.21
CA VAL A 122 -16.89 -14.23 12.50
C VAL A 122 -16.61 -15.69 12.78
#